data_f1c9f1348343f85582d3ccbf26f2c42f
#
_entry.id   f1c9f1348343f85582d3ccbf26f2c42f
#
_cell.length_a   1.000
_cell.length_b   1.000
_cell.length_c   1.000
_cell.angle_alpha   90.00
_cell.angle_beta   90.00
_cell.angle_gamma   90.00
#
_symmetry.space_group_name_H-M   'P 1'
#
loop_
_entity.id
_entity.type
_entity.pdbx_description
1 polymer ?
#
loop_
_entity_poly.entity_id
_entity_poly.type
_entity_poly.pdbx_seq_one_letter_code
_entity_poly.pdbx_strand_id
1 'polypeptide(L)'
;MTVLTVSSPPIEPVYPSGDGEPVAETFDHLYALLITLEVLRQYLVGEQATVLGNQYLYYAQGYPRLRTAPDVMVIFKVEPGGRDNYKIWEEGQVPSVIFEMTSASTRDQDQGFKRTLYEQLGVQEYWQFDPKGEWIAEQLRGFRLQNTPEPTYAPITDGQSQPLQLRLQAEGRLIGFYRLDTGEKLLIPEELAIALR
;
A
#
# COMPACT_ATOMS: atom_id res chain seq x y z
N MET A 1 26.16 46.80 26.90
CA MET A 1 25.87 45.41 27.26
C MET A 1 25.27 44.73 26.01
N THR A 2 26.04 43.88 25.34
CA THR A 2 25.61 43.16 24.17
C THR A 2 24.98 41.85 24.66
N VAL A 3 23.69 41.67 24.47
CA VAL A 3 23.00 40.42 24.81
C VAL A 3 23.27 39.44 23.66
N LEU A 4 24.07 38.41 23.93
CA LEU A 4 24.23 37.27 23.00
C LEU A 4 22.96 36.41 23.09
N THR A 5 22.11 36.50 22.07
CA THR A 5 21.03 35.56 21.86
C THR A 5 21.64 34.26 21.29
N VAL A 6 21.77 33.25 22.14
CA VAL A 6 22.09 31.90 21.73
C VAL A 6 20.82 31.31 21.11
N SER A 7 20.70 31.29 19.80
CA SER A 7 19.67 30.54 19.11
C SER A 7 20.03 29.06 19.19
N SER A 8 19.26 28.28 19.94
CA SER A 8 19.35 26.82 19.85
C SER A 8 19.12 26.38 18.39
N PRO A 9 19.90 25.43 17.86
CA PRO A 9 19.62 24.91 16.52
C PRO A 9 18.19 24.35 16.47
N PRO A 10 17.50 24.47 15.31
CA PRO A 10 16.18 23.90 15.17
C PRO A 10 16.24 22.39 15.45
N ILE A 11 15.37 21.91 16.33
CA ILE A 11 15.24 20.48 16.61
C ILE A 11 14.68 19.83 15.34
N GLU A 12 15.49 19.00 14.67
CA GLU A 12 15.02 18.24 13.51
C GLU A 12 13.94 17.23 13.97
N PRO A 13 12.80 17.17 13.25
CA PRO A 13 11.75 16.23 13.61
C PRO A 13 12.22 14.79 13.42
N VAL A 14 11.92 13.94 14.41
CA VAL A 14 12.19 12.50 14.34
C VAL A 14 11.00 11.79 13.68
N TYR A 15 11.28 10.91 12.75
CA TYR A 15 10.31 10.09 12.03
C TYR A 15 10.45 8.62 12.44
N PRO A 16 9.74 8.16 13.47
CA PRO A 16 9.86 6.79 13.95
C PRO A 16 9.36 5.77 12.92
N SER A 17 9.90 4.55 12.97
CA SER A 17 9.52 3.43 12.11
C SER A 17 8.44 2.53 12.74
N GLY A 18 8.02 2.82 13.96
CA GLY A 18 6.95 2.15 14.69
C GLY A 18 6.47 2.99 15.86
N ASP A 19 5.32 2.66 16.43
CA ASP A 19 4.75 3.31 17.61
C ASP A 19 5.12 2.59 18.91
N GLY A 20 5.75 1.41 18.83
CA GLY A 20 6.13 0.60 19.98
C GLY A 20 4.97 -0.26 20.53
N GLU A 21 3.79 -0.19 19.92
CA GLU A 21 2.65 -0.98 20.33
C GLU A 21 2.58 -2.31 19.53
N PRO A 22 2.21 -3.43 20.18
CA PRO A 22 2.02 -4.68 19.47
C PRO A 22 0.80 -4.60 18.55
N VAL A 23 0.97 -5.01 17.28
CA VAL A 23 -0.12 -5.14 16.33
C VAL A 23 -0.70 -6.54 16.42
N ALA A 24 -1.99 -6.66 16.76
CA ALA A 24 -2.72 -7.93 16.76
C ALA A 24 -3.72 -7.92 15.59
N GLU A 25 -3.52 -8.83 14.65
CA GLU A 25 -4.36 -9.00 13.48
C GLU A 25 -5.04 -10.37 13.47
N THR A 26 -6.19 -10.51 12.80
CA THR A 26 -6.76 -11.83 12.57
C THR A 26 -5.88 -12.60 11.60
N PHE A 27 -5.92 -13.94 11.68
CA PHE A 27 -5.15 -14.79 10.77
C PHE A 27 -5.40 -14.44 9.30
N ASP A 28 -6.69 -14.30 8.92
CA ASP A 28 -7.05 -14.03 7.53
C ASP A 28 -6.52 -12.68 7.02
N HIS A 29 -6.56 -11.65 7.85
CA HIS A 29 -6.01 -10.33 7.54
C HIS A 29 -4.50 -10.42 7.33
N LEU A 30 -3.79 -10.94 8.32
CA LEU A 30 -2.33 -11.08 8.26
C LEU A 30 -1.89 -11.96 7.09
N TYR A 31 -2.57 -13.08 6.86
CA TYR A 31 -2.23 -14.00 5.77
C TYR A 31 -2.47 -13.35 4.40
N ALA A 32 -3.60 -12.67 4.19
CA ALA A 32 -3.87 -11.95 2.95
C ALA A 32 -2.83 -10.84 2.69
N LEU A 33 -2.44 -10.09 3.73
CA LEU A 33 -1.39 -9.07 3.64
C LEU A 33 -0.05 -9.69 3.23
N LEU A 34 0.41 -10.73 3.93
CA LEU A 34 1.70 -11.37 3.69
C LEU A 34 1.78 -11.99 2.29
N ILE A 35 0.72 -12.67 1.83
CA ILE A 35 0.69 -13.27 0.50
C ILE A 35 0.66 -12.20 -0.59
N THR A 36 -0.15 -11.14 -0.42
CA THR A 36 -0.17 -10.00 -1.36
C THR A 36 1.21 -9.35 -1.48
N LEU A 37 1.85 -9.08 -0.34
CA LEU A 37 3.20 -8.51 -0.28
C LEU A 37 4.19 -9.38 -1.04
N GLU A 38 4.22 -10.69 -0.75
CA GLU A 38 5.22 -11.60 -1.31
C GLU A 38 5.02 -11.86 -2.81
N VAL A 39 3.79 -12.07 -3.26
CA VAL A 39 3.48 -12.24 -4.69
C VAL A 39 3.91 -11.01 -5.50
N LEU A 40 3.61 -9.81 -5.01
CA LEU A 40 3.99 -8.58 -5.71
C LEU A 40 5.50 -8.32 -5.65
N ARG A 41 6.18 -8.66 -4.55
CA ARG A 41 7.65 -8.60 -4.46
C ARG A 41 8.31 -9.53 -5.47
N GLN A 42 7.84 -10.76 -5.61
CA GLN A 42 8.35 -11.70 -6.59
C GLN A 42 8.08 -11.24 -8.02
N TYR A 43 6.88 -10.74 -8.28
CA TYR A 43 6.49 -10.24 -9.60
C TYR A 43 7.37 -9.09 -10.09
N LEU A 44 7.74 -8.18 -9.18
CA LEU A 44 8.51 -6.96 -9.49
C LEU A 44 10.02 -7.13 -9.33
N VAL A 45 10.52 -8.36 -9.20
CA VAL A 45 11.97 -8.62 -9.20
C VAL A 45 12.60 -8.15 -10.52
N GLY A 46 13.60 -7.28 -10.41
CA GLY A 46 14.29 -6.71 -11.56
C GLY A 46 13.74 -5.37 -12.05
N GLU A 47 12.59 -4.94 -11.53
CA GLU A 47 12.01 -3.63 -11.82
C GLU A 47 12.57 -2.54 -10.89
N GLN A 48 12.56 -1.29 -11.35
CA GLN A 48 12.79 -0.13 -10.48
C GLN A 48 11.55 0.14 -9.62
N ALA A 49 11.35 -0.73 -8.65
CA ALA A 49 10.18 -0.69 -7.79
C ALA A 49 10.50 -1.27 -6.41
N THR A 50 9.71 -0.89 -5.42
CA THR A 50 9.68 -1.55 -4.12
C THR A 50 8.26 -1.86 -3.70
N VAL A 51 8.09 -2.95 -2.95
CA VAL A 51 6.83 -3.32 -2.31
C VAL A 51 7.06 -3.36 -0.81
N LEU A 52 6.30 -2.56 -0.09
CA LEU A 52 6.40 -2.40 1.35
C LEU A 52 5.08 -2.81 2.00
N GLY A 53 5.14 -3.43 3.17
CA GLY A 53 3.96 -3.87 3.90
C GLY A 53 4.00 -3.42 5.35
N ASN A 54 2.92 -2.78 5.80
CA ASN A 54 2.74 -2.32 7.18
C ASN A 54 3.86 -1.38 7.69
N GLN A 55 4.50 -0.61 6.81
CA GLN A 55 5.44 0.44 7.15
C GLN A 55 4.78 1.82 7.11
N TYR A 56 5.29 2.74 7.94
CA TYR A 56 4.82 4.12 7.91
C TYR A 56 5.15 4.81 6.59
N LEU A 57 4.11 5.36 5.97
CA LEU A 57 4.16 6.30 4.87
C LEU A 57 4.01 7.71 5.44
N TYR A 58 5.09 8.47 5.44
CA TYR A 58 5.10 9.87 5.80
C TYR A 58 4.84 10.74 4.58
N TYR A 59 3.84 11.61 4.66
CA TYR A 59 3.42 12.42 3.51
C TYR A 59 3.58 13.93 3.70
N ALA A 60 4.07 14.37 4.87
CA ALA A 60 4.32 15.79 5.14
C ALA A 60 5.64 15.99 5.90
N GLN A 61 6.62 16.61 5.25
CA GLN A 61 7.90 16.96 5.87
C GLN A 61 7.68 17.97 7.00
N GLY A 62 8.36 17.75 8.13
CA GLY A 62 8.22 18.59 9.34
C GLY A 62 7.08 18.16 10.27
N TYR A 63 6.21 17.24 9.84
CA TYR A 63 5.03 16.81 10.59
C TYR A 63 5.00 15.28 10.83
N PRO A 64 5.77 14.73 11.78
CA PRO A 64 5.88 13.28 11.98
C PRO A 64 4.56 12.56 12.34
N ARG A 65 3.53 13.33 12.73
CA ARG A 65 2.20 12.79 13.00
C ARG A 65 1.36 12.58 11.75
N LEU A 66 1.72 13.25 10.65
CA LEU A 66 1.04 13.10 9.36
C LEU A 66 1.64 11.89 8.63
N ARG A 67 1.15 10.73 9.00
CA ARG A 67 1.56 9.43 8.49
C ARG A 67 0.37 8.46 8.44
N THR A 68 0.50 7.44 7.65
CA THR A 68 -0.37 6.27 7.60
C THR A 68 0.49 5.01 7.49
N ALA A 69 -0.09 3.83 7.70
CA ALA A 69 0.58 2.57 7.49
C ALA A 69 -0.28 1.70 6.57
N PRO A 70 -0.09 1.76 5.24
CA PRO A 70 -0.79 0.90 4.31
C PRO A 70 -0.44 -0.56 4.54
N ASP A 71 -1.41 -1.47 4.40
CA ASP A 71 -1.14 -2.90 4.52
C ASP A 71 -0.13 -3.37 3.46
N VAL A 72 -0.32 -2.97 2.19
CA VAL A 72 0.69 -3.16 1.14
C VAL A 72 0.71 -1.93 0.23
N MET A 73 1.90 -1.41 -0.08
CA MET A 73 2.10 -0.33 -1.05
C MET A 73 3.17 -0.69 -2.06
N VAL A 74 2.90 -0.38 -3.33
CA VAL A 74 3.81 -0.55 -4.46
C VAL A 74 4.27 0.81 -4.95
N ILE A 75 5.56 1.01 -4.99
CA ILE A 75 6.17 2.28 -5.41
C ILE A 75 7.10 1.98 -6.60
N PHE A 76 6.83 2.60 -7.74
CA PHE A 76 7.68 2.53 -8.93
C PHE A 76 8.65 3.70 -9.00
N LYS A 77 9.68 3.54 -9.82
CA LYS A 77 10.74 4.53 -10.09
C LYS A 77 11.56 4.89 -8.85
N VAL A 78 11.73 3.92 -7.98
CA VAL A 78 12.60 3.99 -6.80
C VAL A 78 13.57 2.81 -6.80
N GLU A 79 14.67 2.95 -6.07
CA GLU A 79 15.60 1.84 -5.87
C GLU A 79 14.89 0.66 -5.20
N PRO A 80 15.11 -0.57 -5.69
CA PRO A 80 14.57 -1.78 -5.04
C PRO A 80 15.08 -1.94 -3.61
N GLY A 81 14.32 -2.69 -2.79
CA GLY A 81 14.71 -3.05 -1.43
C GLY A 81 13.77 -2.52 -0.35
N GLY A 82 13.97 -2.97 0.89
CA GLY A 82 13.17 -2.59 2.04
C GLY A 82 13.50 -1.20 2.57
N ARG A 83 12.55 -0.61 3.28
CA ARG A 83 12.70 0.61 4.10
C ARG A 83 12.09 0.36 5.46
N ASP A 84 12.63 0.99 6.49
CA ASP A 84 12.01 0.97 7.82
C ASP A 84 10.76 1.85 7.86
N ASN A 85 10.76 2.93 7.09
CA ASN A 85 9.62 3.78 6.79
C ASN A 85 9.82 4.42 5.41
N TYR A 86 8.77 4.98 4.83
CA TYR A 86 8.82 5.62 3.54
C TYR A 86 8.43 7.10 3.67
N LYS A 87 9.29 7.99 3.16
CA LYS A 87 9.07 9.44 3.18
C LYS A 87 9.00 9.96 1.76
N ILE A 88 7.84 10.44 1.34
CA ILE A 88 7.57 10.86 -0.04
C ILE A 88 8.59 11.91 -0.51
N TRP A 89 8.96 12.87 0.34
CA TRP A 89 9.89 13.95 -0.04
C TRP A 89 11.35 13.51 -0.18
N GLU A 90 11.75 12.42 0.45
CA GLU A 90 13.12 11.89 0.31
C GLU A 90 13.27 11.05 -0.97
N GLU A 91 12.26 10.27 -1.30
CA GLU A 91 12.31 9.36 -2.46
C GLU A 91 11.68 9.94 -3.73
N GLY A 92 10.91 11.03 -3.60
CA GLY A 92 10.34 11.78 -4.72
C GLY A 92 9.20 11.08 -5.45
N GLN A 93 8.71 9.94 -4.94
CA GLN A 93 7.62 9.18 -5.52
C GLN A 93 6.51 8.91 -4.50
N VAL A 94 5.27 9.03 -4.95
CA VAL A 94 4.08 8.57 -4.21
C VAL A 94 3.86 7.09 -4.54
N PRO A 95 3.36 6.27 -3.62
CA PRO A 95 2.93 4.91 -3.96
C PRO A 95 1.98 4.91 -5.16
N SER A 96 2.26 4.05 -6.14
CA SER A 96 1.39 3.93 -7.32
C SER A 96 0.14 3.12 -7.03
N VAL A 97 0.27 2.08 -6.21
CA VAL A 97 -0.84 1.22 -5.82
C VAL A 97 -0.77 0.94 -4.32
N ILE A 98 -1.90 1.06 -3.65
CA ILE A 98 -2.07 0.70 -2.24
C ILE A 98 -3.17 -0.34 -2.11
N PHE A 99 -2.92 -1.35 -1.27
CA PHE A 99 -3.88 -2.36 -0.85
C PHE A 99 -4.14 -2.22 0.64
N GLU A 100 -5.42 -2.32 1.03
CA GLU A 100 -5.85 -2.41 2.42
C GLU A 100 -6.71 -3.66 2.60
N MET A 101 -6.34 -4.46 3.59
CA MET A 101 -7.10 -5.65 4.00
C MET A 101 -8.15 -5.19 5.02
N THR A 102 -9.40 -5.08 4.58
CA THR A 102 -10.47 -4.53 5.43
C THR A 102 -10.90 -5.51 6.51
N SER A 103 -11.00 -5.01 7.72
CA SER A 103 -11.51 -5.74 8.89
C SER A 103 -12.62 -4.96 9.58
N ALA A 104 -13.27 -5.56 10.57
CA ALA A 104 -14.30 -4.89 11.37
C ALA A 104 -13.80 -3.60 12.03
N SER A 105 -12.53 -3.56 12.42
CA SER A 105 -11.93 -2.42 13.12
C SER A 105 -11.43 -1.31 12.19
N THR A 106 -11.10 -1.62 10.93
CA THR A 106 -10.48 -0.67 9.98
C THR A 106 -11.43 -0.17 8.90
N ARG A 107 -12.56 -0.84 8.67
CA ARG A 107 -13.47 -0.58 7.54
C ARG A 107 -13.87 0.89 7.37
N ASP A 108 -14.21 1.57 8.47
CA ASP A 108 -14.68 2.96 8.40
C ASP A 108 -13.53 3.92 8.03
N GLN A 109 -12.32 3.63 8.49
CA GLN A 109 -11.11 4.38 8.11
C GLN A 109 -10.72 4.10 6.66
N ASP A 110 -10.75 2.83 6.24
CA ASP A 110 -10.39 2.40 4.89
C ASP A 110 -11.36 2.96 3.85
N GLN A 111 -12.65 2.98 4.17
CA GLN A 111 -13.69 3.48 3.28
C GLN A 111 -13.78 5.02 3.21
N GLY A 112 -13.38 5.72 4.26
CA GLY A 112 -13.50 7.16 4.40
C GLY A 112 -12.16 7.89 4.32
N PHE A 113 -11.48 8.00 5.46
CA PHE A 113 -10.28 8.83 5.61
C PHE A 113 -9.13 8.40 4.70
N LYS A 114 -8.77 7.12 4.68
CA LYS A 114 -7.66 6.62 3.87
C LYS A 114 -7.91 6.82 2.37
N ARG A 115 -9.13 6.54 1.90
CA ARG A 115 -9.50 6.76 0.50
C ARG A 115 -9.29 8.22 0.09
N THR A 116 -9.79 9.16 0.88
CA THR A 116 -9.61 10.59 0.61
C THR A 116 -8.14 11.00 0.69
N LEU A 117 -7.40 10.49 1.67
CA LEU A 117 -5.98 10.77 1.81
C LEU A 117 -5.19 10.29 0.58
N TYR A 118 -5.40 9.05 0.15
CA TYR A 118 -4.68 8.49 -0.99
C TYR A 118 -5.04 9.19 -2.30
N GLU A 119 -6.30 9.60 -2.46
CA GLU A 119 -6.74 10.44 -3.58
C GLU A 119 -5.99 11.77 -3.62
N GLN A 120 -5.91 12.47 -2.48
CA GLN A 120 -5.20 13.74 -2.36
C GLN A 120 -3.68 13.62 -2.54
N LEU A 121 -3.09 12.51 -2.13
CA LEU A 121 -1.68 12.23 -2.35
C LEU A 121 -1.34 11.90 -3.80
N GLY A 122 -2.33 11.57 -4.63
CA GLY A 122 -2.13 11.19 -6.01
C GLY A 122 -1.77 9.71 -6.21
N VAL A 123 -2.14 8.83 -5.26
CA VAL A 123 -2.01 7.39 -5.42
C VAL A 123 -2.87 6.95 -6.60
N GLN A 124 -2.27 6.30 -7.61
CA GLN A 124 -2.95 5.98 -8.87
C GLN A 124 -4.09 4.99 -8.68
N GLU A 125 -3.89 3.96 -7.86
CA GLU A 125 -4.90 2.96 -7.57
C GLU A 125 -4.94 2.61 -6.08
N TYR A 126 -6.16 2.51 -5.57
CA TYR A 126 -6.46 2.08 -4.21
C TYR A 126 -7.37 0.87 -4.24
N TRP A 127 -6.90 -0.25 -3.67
CA TRP A 127 -7.61 -1.51 -3.60
C TRP A 127 -7.96 -1.86 -2.16
N GLN A 128 -9.19 -2.30 -1.96
CA GLN A 128 -9.69 -2.78 -0.69
C GLN A 128 -10.08 -4.24 -0.83
N PHE A 129 -9.59 -5.07 0.05
CA PHE A 129 -9.88 -6.50 0.08
C PHE A 129 -10.43 -6.90 1.44
N ASP A 130 -11.54 -7.63 1.41
CA ASP A 130 -12.19 -8.22 2.58
C ASP A 130 -12.00 -9.75 2.55
N PRO A 131 -11.00 -10.29 3.26
CA PRO A 131 -10.70 -11.71 3.20
C PRO A 131 -11.86 -12.62 3.61
N LYS A 132 -12.79 -12.12 4.43
CA LYS A 132 -13.94 -12.89 4.91
C LYS A 132 -15.22 -12.63 4.13
N GLY A 133 -15.29 -11.58 3.33
CA GLY A 133 -16.51 -11.17 2.62
C GLY A 133 -17.63 -10.69 3.55
N GLU A 134 -17.26 -10.10 4.69
CA GLU A 134 -18.24 -9.63 5.70
C GLU A 134 -18.65 -8.18 5.48
N TRP A 135 -17.78 -7.38 4.81
CA TRP A 135 -17.91 -5.93 4.74
C TRP A 135 -17.95 -5.37 3.32
N ILE A 136 -17.36 -6.08 2.36
CA ILE A 136 -17.34 -5.72 0.94
C ILE A 136 -18.01 -6.86 0.18
N ALA A 137 -19.17 -6.58 -0.43
CA ALA A 137 -19.99 -7.60 -1.10
C ALA A 137 -19.22 -8.36 -2.20
N GLU A 138 -18.36 -7.65 -2.94
CA GLU A 138 -17.51 -8.20 -4.00
C GLU A 138 -16.21 -8.78 -3.47
N GLN A 139 -15.97 -8.75 -2.16
CA GLN A 139 -14.71 -9.02 -1.45
C GLN A 139 -13.52 -8.15 -1.88
N LEU A 140 -13.39 -7.85 -3.16
CA LEU A 140 -12.32 -7.02 -3.72
C LEU A 140 -12.93 -5.88 -4.54
N ARG A 141 -12.52 -4.65 -4.24
CA ARG A 141 -12.87 -3.48 -5.04
C ARG A 141 -11.68 -2.55 -5.20
N GLY A 142 -11.58 -1.94 -6.36
CA GLY A 142 -10.52 -0.99 -6.68
C GLY A 142 -11.07 0.38 -7.07
N PHE A 143 -10.24 1.39 -6.86
CA PHE A 143 -10.49 2.76 -7.29
C PHE A 143 -9.26 3.26 -8.05
N ARG A 144 -9.48 3.95 -9.17
CA ARG A 144 -8.42 4.54 -9.99
C ARG A 144 -8.58 6.04 -10.05
N LEU A 145 -7.48 6.74 -9.81
CA LEU A 145 -7.41 8.19 -9.90
C LEU A 145 -7.64 8.63 -11.35
N GLN A 146 -8.61 9.50 -11.55
CA GLN A 146 -8.93 10.05 -12.87
C GLN A 146 -8.02 11.24 -13.15
N ASN A 147 -7.51 11.31 -14.38
CA ASN A 147 -6.69 12.43 -14.84
C ASN A 147 -7.60 13.61 -15.26
N THR A 148 -8.20 14.27 -14.28
CA THR A 148 -9.07 15.43 -14.44
C THR A 148 -8.44 16.63 -13.72
N PRO A 149 -8.90 17.88 -13.97
CA PRO A 149 -8.39 19.06 -13.25
C PRO A 149 -8.51 18.93 -11.72
N GLU A 150 -9.54 18.25 -11.23
CA GLU A 150 -9.70 17.85 -9.83
C GLU A 150 -9.67 16.32 -9.78
N PRO A 151 -8.49 15.70 -9.53
CA PRO A 151 -8.35 14.27 -9.55
C PRO A 151 -9.24 13.62 -8.49
N THR A 152 -10.05 12.66 -8.89
CA THR A 152 -10.94 11.89 -8.02
C THR A 152 -10.88 10.41 -8.36
N TYR A 153 -11.16 9.57 -7.36
CA TYR A 153 -11.23 8.12 -7.56
C TYR A 153 -12.54 7.70 -8.23
N ALA A 154 -12.41 6.98 -9.35
CA ALA A 154 -13.52 6.24 -9.97
C ALA A 154 -13.37 4.73 -9.70
N PRO A 155 -14.48 3.99 -9.57
CA PRO A 155 -14.43 2.54 -9.38
C PRO A 155 -13.76 1.83 -10.56
N ILE A 156 -12.94 0.82 -10.27
CA ILE A 156 -12.40 -0.13 -11.25
C ILE A 156 -13.40 -1.26 -11.40
N THR A 157 -14.00 -1.42 -12.58
CA THR A 157 -15.07 -2.39 -12.84
C THR A 157 -14.59 -3.65 -13.58
N ASP A 158 -13.41 -3.59 -14.20
CA ASP A 158 -12.81 -4.68 -14.96
C ASP A 158 -11.81 -5.55 -14.18
N GLY A 159 -11.57 -5.18 -12.90
CA GLY A 159 -10.61 -5.85 -12.05
C GLY A 159 -9.14 -5.69 -12.50
N GLN A 160 -8.83 -4.78 -13.42
CA GLN A 160 -7.48 -4.61 -13.96
C GLN A 160 -6.74 -3.48 -13.25
N SER A 161 -5.53 -3.77 -12.80
CA SER A 161 -4.58 -2.76 -12.34
C SER A 161 -3.68 -2.32 -13.49
N GLN A 162 -3.78 -1.05 -13.87
CA GLN A 162 -2.95 -0.48 -14.94
C GLN A 162 -1.48 -0.34 -14.54
N PRO A 163 -1.13 0.18 -13.35
CA PRO A 163 0.27 0.28 -12.95
C PRO A 163 0.95 -1.08 -12.81
N LEU A 164 0.23 -2.09 -12.32
CA LEU A 164 0.76 -3.44 -12.13
C LEU A 164 0.72 -4.29 -13.42
N GLN A 165 -0.09 -3.94 -14.41
CA GLN A 165 -0.37 -4.77 -15.59
C GLN A 165 -0.91 -6.16 -15.20
N LEU A 166 -1.74 -6.19 -14.17
CA LEU A 166 -2.34 -7.40 -13.61
C LEU A 166 -3.87 -7.27 -13.55
N ARG A 167 -4.56 -8.39 -13.74
CA ARG A 167 -5.97 -8.54 -13.37
C ARG A 167 -6.04 -9.16 -11.97
N LEU A 168 -6.87 -8.58 -11.13
CA LEU A 168 -7.08 -8.95 -9.74
C LEU A 168 -8.48 -9.52 -9.55
N GLN A 169 -8.60 -10.57 -8.76
CA GLN A 169 -9.90 -11.13 -8.37
C GLN A 169 -9.82 -11.74 -6.97
N ALA A 170 -10.94 -11.76 -6.26
CA ALA A 170 -11.02 -12.48 -5.00
C ALA A 170 -10.99 -14.00 -5.23
N GLU A 171 -10.13 -14.70 -4.50
CA GLU A 171 -9.99 -16.16 -4.53
C GLU A 171 -10.01 -16.70 -3.10
N GLY A 172 -11.20 -17.00 -2.61
CA GLY A 172 -11.39 -17.38 -1.22
C GLY A 172 -10.97 -16.25 -0.28
N ARG A 173 -9.92 -16.45 0.49
CA ARG A 173 -9.41 -15.46 1.46
C ARG A 173 -8.18 -14.71 0.98
N LEU A 174 -7.86 -14.82 -0.31
CA LEU A 174 -6.70 -14.18 -0.94
C LEU A 174 -7.10 -13.40 -2.19
N ILE A 175 -6.19 -12.56 -2.66
CA ILE A 175 -6.28 -11.92 -3.97
C ILE A 175 -5.52 -12.79 -4.96
N GLY A 176 -6.18 -13.23 -6.03
CA GLY A 176 -5.55 -13.82 -7.19
C GLY A 176 -5.06 -12.74 -8.15
N PHE A 177 -3.81 -12.85 -8.59
CA PHE A 177 -3.15 -11.95 -9.52
C PHE A 177 -2.87 -12.66 -10.84
N TYR A 178 -3.26 -12.07 -11.94
CA TYR A 178 -3.11 -12.64 -13.29
C TYR A 178 -2.47 -11.61 -14.22
N ARG A 179 -1.45 -12.01 -14.95
CA ARG A 179 -0.81 -11.16 -15.96
C ARG A 179 -1.80 -10.76 -17.04
N LEU A 180 -1.81 -9.49 -17.44
CA LEU A 180 -2.70 -9.02 -18.53
C LEU A 180 -2.23 -9.50 -19.90
N ASP A 181 -0.93 -9.68 -20.10
CA ASP A 181 -0.33 -10.09 -21.37
C ASP A 181 -0.50 -11.58 -21.67
N THR A 182 -0.32 -12.46 -20.69
CA THR A 182 -0.36 -13.92 -20.86
C THR A 182 -1.61 -14.58 -20.28
N GLY A 183 -2.28 -13.92 -19.34
CA GLY A 183 -3.36 -14.49 -18.54
C GLY A 183 -2.87 -15.47 -17.45
N GLU A 184 -1.56 -15.66 -17.30
CA GLU A 184 -1.00 -16.55 -16.29
C GLU A 184 -1.19 -16.02 -14.89
N LYS A 185 -1.49 -16.93 -13.97
CA LYS A 185 -1.57 -16.62 -12.54
C LYS A 185 -0.18 -16.44 -11.97
N LEU A 186 -0.01 -15.40 -11.14
CA LEU A 186 1.12 -15.30 -10.25
C LEU A 186 0.90 -16.26 -9.08
N LEU A 187 1.76 -17.26 -8.98
CA LEU A 187 1.61 -18.30 -7.97
C LEU A 187 1.96 -17.79 -6.58
N ILE A 188 1.16 -18.17 -5.60
CA ILE A 188 1.51 -17.95 -4.19
C ILE A 188 2.62 -18.91 -3.76
N PRO A 189 3.36 -18.66 -2.66
CA PRO A 189 4.48 -19.50 -2.23
C PRO A 189 4.15 -20.99 -2.11
N GLU A 190 2.94 -21.33 -1.63
CA GLU A 190 2.49 -22.73 -1.51
C GLU A 190 2.30 -23.39 -2.89
N GLU A 191 1.71 -22.68 -3.85
CA GLU A 191 1.54 -23.16 -5.24
C GLU A 191 2.89 -23.33 -5.94
N LEU A 192 3.82 -22.38 -5.72
CA LEU A 192 5.20 -22.50 -6.22
C LEU A 192 5.92 -23.71 -5.66
N ALA A 193 5.79 -23.98 -4.38
CA ALA A 193 6.40 -25.14 -3.74
C ALA A 193 5.85 -26.48 -4.29
N ILE A 194 4.59 -26.49 -4.73
CA ILE A 194 3.98 -27.67 -5.38
C ILE A 194 4.48 -27.81 -6.82
N ALA A 195 4.53 -26.71 -7.58
CA ALA A 195 4.94 -26.71 -8.98
C ALA A 195 6.41 -27.11 -9.20
N LEU A 196 7.25 -26.96 -8.17
CA LEU A 196 8.69 -27.31 -8.19
C LEU A 196 8.98 -28.74 -7.73
N ARG A 197 7.98 -29.55 -7.39
CA ARG A 197 8.13 -30.97 -6.99
C ARG A 197 7.96 -31.90 -8.18
#